data_885cc757dda8b098a5419d38bb282c92
#
_entry.id   885cc757dda8b098a5419d38bb282c92
#
_cell.length_a   1.000
_cell.length_b   1.000
_cell.length_c   1.000
_cell.angle_alpha   90.00
_cell.angle_beta   90.00
_cell.angle_gamma   90.00
#
_symmetry.space_group_name_H-M   'P 1'
#
loop_
_entity.id
_entity.type
_entity.pdbx_description
1 polymer ?
#
loop_
_entity_poly.entity_id
_entity_poly.type
_entity_poly.pdbx_seq_one_letter_code
_entity_poly.pdbx_strand_id
1 'polypeptide(L)'
;MIVLGIDVGGTHTDAALMDDGRFVDGVKVSSSKEVHRSILNALDILTERQPDLIERLDLISLGTTQFTNAVVERRALAPVLAIRLGAPSGKGLPSGVGWPSDLADRAIKASLHLKGGHLFTGVSLSTLDDQEVASCHDLLS
;
A
#
# COMPACT_ATOMS: atom_id res chain seq x y z
N MET A 1 23.08 1.48 17.42
CA MET A 1 21.77 1.86 16.90
C MET A 1 20.86 0.64 16.97
N ILE A 2 19.82 0.74 17.77
CA ILE A 2 18.89 -0.37 17.98
C ILE A 2 17.71 -0.23 17.03
N VAL A 3 17.54 -1.22 16.17
CA VAL A 3 16.53 -1.26 15.11
C VAL A 3 15.65 -2.47 15.30
N LEU A 4 14.33 -2.28 15.26
CA LEU A 4 13.36 -3.34 15.19
C LEU A 4 12.81 -3.43 13.76
N GLY A 5 13.13 -4.52 13.06
CA GLY A 5 12.54 -4.87 11.77
C GLY A 5 11.33 -5.77 11.97
N ILE A 6 10.19 -5.44 11.35
CA ILE A 6 8.98 -6.26 11.39
C ILE A 6 8.56 -6.54 9.95
N ASP A 7 8.38 -7.81 9.61
CA ASP A 7 7.81 -8.23 8.32
C ASP A 7 6.46 -8.92 8.55
N VAL A 8 5.41 -8.35 7.97
CA VAL A 8 4.05 -8.88 8.08
C VAL A 8 3.67 -9.62 6.82
N GLY A 9 3.79 -10.95 6.87
CA GLY A 9 3.32 -11.85 5.83
C GLY A 9 1.86 -12.27 5.98
N GLY A 10 1.36 -13.02 5.02
CA GLY A 10 -0.02 -13.51 5.02
C GLY A 10 -0.32 -14.55 6.12
N THR A 11 0.69 -15.32 6.55
CA THR A 11 0.55 -16.41 7.53
C THR A 11 1.30 -16.13 8.82
N HIS A 12 2.45 -15.47 8.76
CA HIS A 12 3.31 -15.17 9.90
C HIS A 12 3.78 -13.72 9.84
N THR A 13 3.99 -13.18 11.02
CA THR A 13 4.67 -11.91 11.25
C THR A 13 5.98 -12.21 11.95
N ASP A 14 7.07 -11.78 11.36
CA ASP A 14 8.41 -11.94 11.88
C ASP A 14 8.90 -10.59 12.41
N ALA A 15 9.51 -10.58 13.59
CA ALA A 15 10.17 -9.41 14.15
C ALA A 15 11.60 -9.75 14.53
N ALA A 16 12.54 -8.87 14.19
CA ALA A 16 13.96 -9.02 14.48
C ALA A 16 14.53 -7.75 15.09
N LEU A 17 15.14 -7.89 16.25
CA LEU A 17 15.85 -6.83 16.94
C LEU A 17 17.32 -6.87 16.57
N MET A 18 17.84 -5.74 16.14
CA MET A 18 19.23 -5.57 15.74
C MET A 18 19.88 -4.46 16.58
N ASP A 19 21.13 -4.69 17.00
CA ASP A 19 21.97 -3.65 17.61
C ASP A 19 23.26 -3.52 16.80
N ASP A 20 23.49 -2.33 16.26
CA ASP A 20 24.65 -2.03 15.39
C ASP A 20 24.88 -3.08 14.29
N GLY A 21 23.77 -3.51 13.64
CA GLY A 21 23.79 -4.50 12.57
C GLY A 21 23.96 -5.95 13.03
N ARG A 22 23.94 -6.23 14.33
CA ARG A 22 23.98 -7.59 14.87
C ARG A 22 22.61 -8.01 15.36
N PHE A 23 22.22 -9.23 15.04
CA PHE A 23 20.99 -9.82 15.55
C PHE A 23 21.07 -10.02 17.07
N VAL A 24 20.07 -9.54 17.79
CA VAL A 24 19.96 -9.62 19.27
C VAL A 24 18.88 -10.61 19.68
N ASP A 25 17.67 -10.44 19.16
CA ASP A 25 16.52 -11.26 19.49
C ASP A 25 15.52 -11.23 18.33
N GLY A 26 14.60 -12.17 18.31
CA GLY A 26 13.53 -12.18 17.32
C GLY A 26 12.38 -13.08 17.71
N VAL A 27 11.24 -12.82 17.08
CA VAL A 27 10.02 -13.57 17.31
C VAL A 27 9.28 -13.78 15.98
N LYS A 28 8.64 -14.92 15.87
CA LYS A 28 7.71 -15.26 14.80
C LYS A 28 6.35 -15.56 15.42
N VAL A 29 5.33 -14.83 15.00
CA VAL A 29 3.94 -15.03 15.45
C VAL A 29 3.04 -15.32 14.26
N SER A 30 1.91 -15.98 14.49
CA SER A 30 0.90 -16.16 13.45
C SER A 30 0.26 -14.82 13.10
N SER A 31 0.15 -14.51 11.79
CA SER A 31 -0.56 -13.32 11.33
C SER A 31 -2.06 -13.44 11.62
N SER A 32 -2.63 -12.38 12.15
CA SER A 32 -4.08 -12.24 12.29
C SER A 32 -4.67 -11.53 11.06
N LYS A 33 -6.00 -11.60 10.90
CA LYS A 33 -6.70 -10.80 9.88
C LYS A 33 -6.50 -9.29 10.07
N GLU A 34 -6.27 -8.88 11.32
CA GLU A 34 -5.97 -7.51 11.69
C GLU A 34 -4.46 -7.38 11.89
N VAL A 35 -3.78 -6.82 10.91
CA VAL A 35 -2.30 -6.68 10.86
C VAL A 35 -1.72 -6.10 12.13
N HIS A 36 -2.33 -5.03 12.63
CA HIS A 36 -1.84 -4.35 13.83
C HIS A 36 -1.77 -5.27 15.06
N ARG A 37 -2.67 -6.24 15.18
CA ARG A 37 -2.64 -7.21 16.29
C ARG A 37 -1.43 -8.13 16.24
N SER A 38 -1.02 -8.54 15.04
CA SER A 38 0.18 -9.38 14.89
C SER A 38 1.44 -8.60 15.23
N ILE A 39 1.49 -7.32 14.85
CA ILE A 39 2.60 -6.42 15.20
C ILE A 39 2.66 -6.23 16.71
N LEU A 40 1.54 -5.89 17.34
CA LEU A 40 1.49 -5.70 18.79
C LEU A 40 1.88 -6.97 19.55
N ASN A 41 1.38 -8.13 19.14
CA ASN A 41 1.74 -9.42 19.75
C ASN A 41 3.26 -9.70 19.64
N ALA A 42 3.87 -9.40 18.50
CA ALA A 42 5.32 -9.55 18.35
C ALA A 42 6.10 -8.57 19.25
N LEU A 43 5.61 -7.32 19.37
CA LEU A 43 6.19 -6.33 20.28
C LEU A 43 6.06 -6.72 21.75
N ASP A 44 4.87 -7.19 22.15
CA ASP A 44 4.60 -7.62 23.53
C ASP A 44 5.58 -8.73 23.95
N ILE A 45 5.79 -9.74 23.12
CA ILE A 45 6.72 -10.84 23.40
C ILE A 45 8.18 -10.31 23.53
N LEU A 46 8.59 -9.38 22.66
CA LEU A 46 9.94 -8.82 22.74
C LEU A 46 10.11 -7.93 23.98
N THR A 47 9.10 -7.14 24.34
CA THR A 47 9.14 -6.29 25.55
C THR A 47 9.05 -7.09 26.84
N GLU A 48 8.36 -8.23 26.87
CA GLU A 48 8.41 -9.16 28.00
C GLU A 48 9.82 -9.70 28.27
N ARG A 49 10.59 -9.95 27.19
CA ARG A 49 11.98 -10.41 27.29
C ARG A 49 12.98 -9.28 27.58
N GLN A 50 12.67 -8.07 27.12
CA GLN A 50 13.50 -6.88 27.23
C GLN A 50 12.63 -5.68 27.63
N PRO A 51 12.35 -5.48 28.93
CA PRO A 51 11.39 -4.47 29.39
C PRO A 51 11.75 -3.04 29.03
N ASP A 52 13.03 -2.73 28.84
CA ASP A 52 13.56 -1.43 28.43
C ASP A 52 13.64 -1.23 26.90
N LEU A 53 13.15 -2.20 26.13
CA LEU A 53 13.28 -2.20 24.68
C LEU A 53 12.73 -0.92 24.02
N ILE A 54 11.52 -0.52 24.40
CA ILE A 54 10.84 0.64 23.79
C ILE A 54 11.62 1.93 23.99
N GLU A 55 12.23 2.12 25.17
CA GLU A 55 13.01 3.30 25.51
C GLU A 55 14.34 3.36 24.75
N ARG A 56 14.85 2.21 24.32
CA ARG A 56 16.13 2.06 23.62
C ARG A 56 16.04 2.00 22.12
N LEU A 57 14.82 1.85 21.55
CA LEU A 57 14.65 1.78 20.11
C LEU A 57 14.97 3.10 19.43
N ASP A 58 15.88 3.06 18.47
CA ASP A 58 16.19 4.19 17.60
C ASP A 58 15.29 4.21 16.35
N LEU A 59 14.89 3.04 15.86
CA LEU A 59 14.13 2.91 14.61
C LEU A 59 13.26 1.65 14.60
N ILE A 60 12.04 1.80 14.08
CA ILE A 60 11.19 0.67 13.68
C ILE A 60 11.02 0.68 12.17
N SER A 61 11.37 -0.44 11.53
CA SER A 61 11.18 -0.67 10.09
C SER A 61 10.07 -1.69 9.88
N LEU A 62 9.03 -1.30 9.15
CA LEU A 62 7.88 -2.16 8.87
C LEU A 62 7.81 -2.53 7.39
N GLY A 63 7.89 -3.82 7.10
CA GLY A 63 7.63 -4.42 5.79
C GLY A 63 6.29 -5.17 5.79
N THR A 64 5.63 -5.20 4.64
CA THR A 64 4.43 -6.01 4.48
C THR A 64 4.24 -6.46 3.03
N THR A 65 3.84 -7.71 2.85
CA THR A 65 3.44 -8.28 1.56
C THR A 65 1.92 -8.29 1.37
N GLN A 66 1.14 -7.69 2.26
CA GLN A 66 -0.32 -7.74 2.25
C GLN A 66 -0.92 -7.22 0.94
N PHE A 67 -0.41 -6.10 0.44
CA PHE A 67 -0.89 -5.56 -0.83
C PHE A 67 -0.65 -6.55 -1.98
N THR A 68 0.56 -7.10 -2.05
CA THR A 68 0.91 -8.10 -3.07
C THR A 68 0.00 -9.33 -2.97
N ASN A 69 -0.22 -9.82 -1.75
CA ASN A 69 -1.11 -10.96 -1.51
C ASN A 69 -2.56 -10.64 -1.89
N ALA A 70 -3.08 -9.46 -1.54
CA ALA A 70 -4.41 -9.01 -1.92
C ALA A 70 -4.59 -8.97 -3.45
N VAL A 71 -3.58 -8.45 -4.17
CA VAL A 71 -3.58 -8.41 -5.63
C VAL A 71 -3.50 -9.81 -6.24
N VAL A 72 -2.61 -10.68 -5.73
CA VAL A 72 -2.45 -12.06 -6.24
C VAL A 72 -3.69 -12.90 -5.98
N GLU A 73 -4.24 -12.83 -4.77
CA GLU A 73 -5.41 -13.61 -4.36
C GLU A 73 -6.75 -13.01 -4.80
N ARG A 74 -6.74 -11.78 -5.36
CA ARG A 74 -7.97 -11.05 -5.72
C ARG A 74 -8.93 -10.85 -4.54
N ARG A 75 -8.38 -10.70 -3.32
CA ARG A 75 -9.16 -10.55 -2.09
C ARG A 75 -8.87 -9.23 -1.41
N ALA A 76 -9.88 -8.71 -0.69
CA ALA A 76 -9.76 -7.45 0.05
C ALA A 76 -9.28 -6.26 -0.80
N LEU A 77 -9.53 -6.29 -2.11
CA LEU A 77 -9.27 -5.17 -2.99
C LEU A 77 -10.38 -4.13 -2.82
N ALA A 78 -10.01 -2.93 -2.42
CA ALA A 78 -10.94 -1.82 -2.43
C ALA A 78 -11.27 -1.42 -3.87
N PRO A 79 -12.54 -1.16 -4.21
CA PRO A 79 -12.89 -0.62 -5.52
C PRO A 79 -12.31 0.79 -5.66
N VAL A 80 -11.75 1.08 -6.84
CA VAL A 80 -11.11 2.36 -7.13
C VAL A 80 -11.77 3.05 -8.32
N LEU A 81 -11.86 4.37 -8.26
CA LEU A 81 -12.10 5.22 -9.41
C LEU A 81 -10.75 5.60 -10.01
N ALA A 82 -10.48 5.13 -11.23
CA ALA A 82 -9.25 5.46 -11.94
C ALA A 82 -9.44 6.75 -12.74
N ILE A 83 -8.78 7.83 -12.32
CA ILE A 83 -8.81 9.11 -13.02
C ILE A 83 -7.47 9.30 -13.74
N ARG A 84 -7.53 9.53 -15.04
CA ARG A 84 -6.39 9.88 -15.88
C ARG A 84 -6.54 11.29 -16.41
N LEU A 85 -5.47 12.07 -16.35
CA LEU A 85 -5.39 13.40 -16.96
C LEU A 85 -4.68 13.31 -18.30
N GLY A 86 -5.07 14.16 -19.26
CA GLY A 86 -4.43 14.24 -20.57
C GLY A 86 -5.34 13.96 -21.76
N ALA A 87 -6.67 14.01 -21.58
CA ALA A 87 -7.58 13.92 -22.70
C ALA A 87 -7.36 15.07 -23.70
N PRO A 88 -7.51 14.79 -25.03
CA PRO A 88 -7.91 13.53 -25.66
C PRO A 88 -6.77 12.54 -25.86
N SER A 89 -5.52 12.93 -25.58
CA SER A 89 -4.35 12.06 -25.72
C SER A 89 -4.46 10.85 -24.79
N GLY A 90 -4.03 9.67 -25.25
CA GLY A 90 -4.04 8.47 -24.41
C GLY A 90 -5.39 7.73 -24.32
N LYS A 91 -6.43 8.15 -25.06
CA LYS A 91 -7.70 7.41 -25.11
C LYS A 91 -7.56 5.94 -25.52
N GLY A 92 -6.54 5.60 -26.32
CA GLY A 92 -6.25 4.23 -26.72
C GLY A 92 -5.65 3.34 -25.63
N LEU A 93 -5.31 3.92 -24.48
CA LEU A 93 -4.74 3.20 -23.35
C LEU A 93 -5.66 3.36 -22.11
N PRO A 94 -6.73 2.60 -22.02
CA PRO A 94 -7.64 2.69 -20.87
C PRO A 94 -6.95 2.26 -19.57
N SER A 95 -7.51 2.67 -18.43
CA SER A 95 -7.05 2.23 -17.11
C SER A 95 -7.14 0.70 -17.01
N GLY A 96 -6.11 0.08 -16.44
CA GLY A 96 -6.03 -1.38 -16.33
C GLY A 96 -5.67 -2.12 -17.64
N VAL A 97 -5.25 -1.41 -18.69
CA VAL A 97 -4.75 -2.06 -19.91
C VAL A 97 -3.60 -3.01 -19.56
N GLY A 98 -3.68 -4.26 -20.06
CA GLY A 98 -2.70 -5.32 -19.77
C GLY A 98 -2.89 -6.00 -18.41
N TRP A 99 -3.83 -5.57 -17.59
CA TRP A 99 -4.20 -6.32 -16.38
C TRP A 99 -5.02 -7.57 -16.73
N PRO A 100 -4.91 -8.64 -15.92
CA PRO A 100 -5.88 -9.73 -15.99
C PRO A 100 -7.30 -9.18 -15.82
N SER A 101 -8.25 -9.67 -16.64
CA SER A 101 -9.63 -9.17 -16.63
C SER A 101 -10.29 -9.29 -15.24
N ASP A 102 -10.06 -10.42 -14.57
CA ASP A 102 -10.58 -10.68 -13.23
C ASP A 102 -10.07 -9.68 -12.16
N LEU A 103 -8.86 -9.15 -12.34
CA LEU A 103 -8.31 -8.10 -11.49
C LEU A 103 -8.92 -6.74 -11.83
N ALA A 104 -8.97 -6.39 -13.12
CA ALA A 104 -9.52 -5.12 -13.57
C ALA A 104 -11.00 -4.98 -13.15
N ASP A 105 -11.81 -6.00 -13.33
CA ASP A 105 -13.24 -6.03 -13.00
C ASP A 105 -13.49 -5.88 -11.48
N ARG A 106 -12.59 -6.40 -10.65
CA ARG A 106 -12.71 -6.28 -9.18
C ARG A 106 -12.18 -4.97 -8.64
N ALA A 107 -11.08 -4.47 -9.20
CA ALA A 107 -10.38 -3.30 -8.68
C ALA A 107 -10.90 -1.99 -9.27
N ILE A 108 -11.22 -1.94 -10.57
CA ILE A 108 -11.61 -0.69 -11.25
C ILE A 108 -13.13 -0.60 -11.31
N LYS A 109 -13.74 0.20 -10.43
CA LYS A 109 -15.18 0.44 -10.42
C LYS A 109 -15.60 1.34 -11.59
N ALA A 110 -14.83 2.38 -11.86
CA ALA A 110 -15.02 3.30 -12.97
C ALA A 110 -13.69 3.88 -13.44
N SER A 111 -13.64 4.32 -14.69
CA SER A 111 -12.47 4.96 -15.27
C SER A 111 -12.87 6.22 -16.00
N LEU A 112 -12.21 7.33 -15.68
CA LEU A 112 -12.39 8.63 -16.30
C LEU A 112 -11.11 9.10 -16.96
N HIS A 113 -11.25 9.78 -18.07
CA HIS A 113 -10.15 10.42 -18.77
C HIS A 113 -10.48 11.88 -19.00
N LEU A 114 -9.90 12.74 -18.16
CA LEU A 114 -10.18 14.18 -18.08
C LEU A 114 -9.13 14.98 -18.84
N LYS A 115 -9.47 16.22 -19.19
CA LYS A 115 -8.50 17.21 -19.66
C LYS A 115 -7.46 17.52 -18.57
N GLY A 116 -6.39 18.20 -18.92
CA GLY A 116 -5.27 18.52 -18.02
C GLY A 116 -4.01 17.73 -18.35
N GLY A 117 -3.09 17.68 -17.38
CA GLY A 117 -1.82 16.95 -17.50
C GLY A 117 -0.71 17.73 -18.17
N HIS A 118 0.49 17.17 -18.11
CA HIS A 118 1.71 17.75 -18.65
C HIS A 118 2.50 16.70 -19.42
N LEU A 119 3.26 17.15 -20.40
CA LEU A 119 4.31 16.35 -21.02
C LEU A 119 5.45 16.10 -20.02
N PHE A 120 6.29 15.11 -20.29
CA PHE A 120 7.50 14.85 -19.47
C PHE A 120 8.46 16.07 -19.43
N THR A 121 8.34 16.99 -20.38
CA THR A 121 9.08 18.27 -20.42
C THR A 121 8.52 19.34 -19.50
N GLY A 122 7.38 19.08 -18.81
CA GLY A 122 6.68 20.06 -17.98
C GLY A 122 5.71 20.97 -18.73
N VAL A 123 5.61 20.84 -20.07
CA VAL A 123 4.65 21.62 -20.86
C VAL A 123 3.23 21.11 -20.61
N SER A 124 2.30 22.01 -20.27
CA SER A 124 0.89 21.68 -20.08
C SER A 124 0.25 21.17 -21.37
N LEU A 125 -0.49 20.07 -21.30
CA LEU A 125 -1.28 19.52 -22.40
C LEU A 125 -2.59 20.29 -22.59
N SER A 126 -3.28 20.59 -21.50
CA SER A 126 -4.51 21.36 -21.46
C SER A 126 -4.81 21.82 -20.04
N THR A 127 -5.73 22.77 -19.89
CA THR A 127 -6.23 23.17 -18.58
C THR A 127 -7.17 22.11 -18.03
N LEU A 128 -7.09 21.85 -16.73
CA LEU A 128 -8.04 21.02 -16.02
C LEU A 128 -9.41 21.71 -16.04
N ASP A 129 -10.47 20.94 -16.30
CA ASP A 129 -11.83 21.45 -16.38
C ASP A 129 -12.54 21.17 -15.05
N ASP A 130 -12.91 22.25 -14.32
CA ASP A 130 -13.55 22.14 -13.01
C ASP A 130 -14.92 21.43 -13.06
N GLN A 131 -15.63 21.51 -14.18
CA GLN A 131 -16.90 20.79 -14.35
C GLN A 131 -16.65 19.29 -14.54
N GLU A 132 -15.63 18.91 -15.31
CA GLU A 132 -15.21 17.52 -15.41
C GLU A 132 -14.77 16.95 -14.06
N VAL A 133 -14.05 17.75 -13.25
CA VAL A 133 -13.64 17.34 -11.89
C VAL A 133 -14.84 17.19 -10.97
N ALA A 134 -15.79 18.14 -11.00
CA ALA A 134 -17.01 18.05 -10.19
C ALA A 134 -17.83 16.79 -10.49
N SER A 135 -17.90 16.37 -11.78
CA SER A 135 -18.59 15.14 -12.17
C SER A 135 -17.99 13.86 -11.60
N CYS A 136 -16.71 13.89 -11.17
CA CYS A 136 -16.08 12.74 -10.52
C CYS A 136 -16.70 12.43 -9.15
N HIS A 137 -17.21 13.45 -8.47
CA HIS A 137 -17.81 13.31 -7.14
C HIS A 137 -19.07 12.42 -7.19
N ASP A 138 -19.86 12.53 -8.24
CA ASP A 138 -21.11 11.77 -8.40
C ASP A 138 -20.86 10.26 -8.58
N LEU A 139 -19.64 9.87 -8.94
CA LEU A 139 -19.23 8.48 -9.10
C LEU A 139 -18.65 7.86 -7.82
N LEU A 140 -18.41 8.68 -6.79
CA LEU A 140 -17.88 8.24 -5.49
C LEU A 140 -18.98 8.01 -4.45
N SER A 141 -20.18 8.51 -4.72
CA SER A 141 -21.39 8.30 -3.92
C SER A 141 -22.14 7.04 -4.36
#